data_98ba6c3f969ca1c6795cb0252f1f6f41
#
_entry.id   98ba6c3f969ca1c6795cb0252f1f6f41
#
_cell.length_a   1.000
_cell.length_b   1.000
_cell.length_c   1.000
_cell.angle_alpha   90.00
_cell.angle_beta   90.00
_cell.angle_gamma   90.00
#
_symmetry.space_group_name_H-M   'P 1'
#
loop_
_entity.id
_entity.type
_entity.pdbx_description
1 polymer ?
#
loop_
_entity_poly.entity_id
_entity_poly.type
_entity_poly.pdbx_seq_one_letter_code
_entity_poly.pdbx_strand_id
1 'polypeptide(L)'
;MNELTIGSSGFRPAAGLATMAANMRKLVPRPVGAVHLLKFTKGDWKIGADAANGKVLLALVDQLRHGWIMFQGGKLVAERMGKIAEGYEANEREDLGDDDEKRWEIDQSGRPRDPWVFQYQLPLLGKDDGAPVIFTATSKGSHEAVQGLADTFAQNCERLGRPYIRLDVGSYKHKDFGKVIIPVLTVLDWTGSVADVAEISMPAAALEAPPTKRNDMDDDIP
;
A
#
# COMPACT_ATOMS: atom_id res chain seq x y z
N MET A 1 41.76 -41.93 34.79
CA MET A 1 40.48 -41.53 34.11
C MET A 1 40.31 -40.07 34.44
N ASN A 2 40.61 -39.19 33.48
CA ASN A 2 40.42 -37.74 33.63
C ASN A 2 39.19 -37.34 32.85
N GLU A 3 38.14 -36.94 33.57
CA GLU A 3 36.96 -36.31 32.98
C GLU A 3 37.29 -34.86 32.57
N LEU A 4 37.19 -34.61 31.26
CA LEU A 4 37.24 -33.27 30.68
C LEU A 4 35.85 -32.63 30.79
N THR A 5 35.71 -31.74 31.77
CA THR A 5 34.51 -30.90 31.88
C THR A 5 34.58 -29.79 30.80
N ILE A 6 33.76 -29.92 29.73
CA ILE A 6 33.61 -28.89 28.73
C ILE A 6 32.71 -27.79 29.33
N GLY A 7 33.34 -26.70 29.74
CA GLY A 7 32.60 -25.48 30.17
C GLY A 7 31.90 -24.85 28.97
N SER A 8 30.57 -24.83 28.97
CA SER A 8 29.74 -24.07 28.03
C SER A 8 29.97 -22.57 28.26
N SER A 9 30.90 -21.99 27.49
CA SER A 9 31.03 -20.54 27.42
C SER A 9 29.80 -19.98 26.68
N GLY A 10 28.74 -19.63 27.42
CA GLY A 10 27.59 -18.91 26.89
C GLY A 10 28.08 -17.60 26.27
N PHE A 11 27.97 -17.48 24.96
CA PHE A 11 28.23 -16.24 24.24
C PHE A 11 27.24 -15.18 24.78
N ARG A 12 27.70 -14.26 25.60
CA ARG A 12 26.95 -13.06 25.97
C ARG A 12 27.21 -12.02 24.89
N PRO A 13 26.20 -11.64 24.09
CA PRO A 13 26.39 -10.53 23.15
C PRO A 13 26.83 -9.30 23.91
N ALA A 14 27.86 -8.63 23.43
CA ALA A 14 28.39 -7.43 24.05
C ALA A 14 27.24 -6.42 24.30
N ALA A 15 27.19 -5.82 25.47
CA ALA A 15 26.13 -4.88 25.88
C ALA A 15 25.85 -3.79 24.82
N GLY A 16 26.87 -3.41 24.03
CA GLY A 16 26.76 -2.48 22.92
C GLY A 16 25.87 -2.97 21.77
N LEU A 17 25.88 -4.27 21.44
CA LEU A 17 25.01 -4.81 20.38
C LEU A 17 23.55 -4.84 20.81
N ALA A 18 23.26 -5.15 22.07
CA ALA A 18 21.90 -5.10 22.60
C ALA A 18 21.35 -3.66 22.63
N THR A 19 22.19 -2.68 23.00
CA THR A 19 21.86 -1.26 22.98
C THR A 19 21.66 -0.75 21.56
N MET A 20 22.51 -1.16 20.62
CA MET A 20 22.37 -0.82 19.20
C MET A 20 21.06 -1.42 18.60
N ALA A 21 20.76 -2.67 18.88
CA ALA A 21 19.51 -3.30 18.45
C ALA A 21 18.28 -2.61 19.08
N ALA A 22 18.35 -2.20 20.35
CA ALA A 22 17.29 -1.45 21.01
C ALA A 22 17.11 -0.03 20.41
N ASN A 23 18.19 0.63 20.03
CA ASN A 23 18.14 1.93 19.38
C ASN A 23 17.62 1.83 17.94
N MET A 24 18.01 0.81 17.19
CA MET A 24 17.46 0.54 15.85
C MET A 24 15.94 0.27 15.90
N ARG A 25 15.45 -0.46 16.92
CA ARG A 25 14.01 -0.67 17.13
C ARG A 25 13.24 0.63 17.43
N LYS A 26 13.90 1.65 17.98
CA LYS A 26 13.28 2.97 18.23
C LYS A 26 13.15 3.82 16.97
N LEU A 27 13.90 3.52 15.92
CA LEU A 27 13.90 4.28 14.67
C LEU A 27 12.76 3.88 13.72
N VAL A 28 12.16 2.70 13.92
CA VAL A 28 11.03 2.24 13.10
C VAL A 28 9.72 2.57 13.79
N PRO A 29 8.84 3.38 13.20
CA PRO A 29 7.54 3.68 13.78
C PRO A 29 6.74 2.39 13.99
N ARG A 30 6.02 2.32 15.11
CA ARG A 30 5.07 1.23 15.38
C ARG A 30 3.65 1.73 15.11
N PRO A 31 2.74 0.87 14.63
CA PRO A 31 1.35 1.26 14.44
C PRO A 31 0.73 1.78 15.75
N VAL A 32 0.22 3.01 15.72
CA VAL A 32 -0.45 3.63 16.87
C VAL A 32 -1.77 4.25 16.40
N GLY A 33 -2.87 3.83 17.00
CA GLY A 33 -4.19 4.36 16.71
C GLY A 33 -4.97 3.59 15.63
N ALA A 34 -6.05 4.21 15.18
CA ALA A 34 -6.91 3.65 14.13
C ALA A 34 -6.26 3.77 12.75
N VAL A 35 -6.55 2.82 11.87
CA VAL A 35 -6.10 2.85 10.47
C VAL A 35 -6.89 3.89 9.69
N HIS A 36 -6.19 4.77 8.99
CA HIS A 36 -6.77 5.79 8.12
C HIS A 36 -6.57 5.48 6.65
N LEU A 37 -7.47 5.94 5.79
CA LEU A 37 -7.30 5.85 4.35
C LEU A 37 -6.49 7.02 3.82
N LEU A 38 -5.48 6.71 2.99
CA LEU A 38 -4.80 7.67 2.14
C LEU A 38 -5.46 7.63 0.76
N LYS A 39 -5.89 8.78 0.29
CA LYS A 39 -6.52 8.95 -1.02
C LYS A 39 -5.74 9.98 -1.84
N PHE A 40 -5.66 9.73 -3.15
CA PHE A 40 -5.19 10.70 -4.12
C PHE A 40 -6.33 11.10 -5.04
N THR A 41 -6.64 12.39 -5.10
CA THR A 41 -7.76 12.88 -5.91
C THR A 41 -7.43 14.25 -6.49
N LYS A 42 -7.42 14.38 -7.81
CA LYS A 42 -7.19 15.66 -8.53
C LYS A 42 -5.87 16.36 -8.15
N GLY A 43 -4.84 15.61 -7.79
CA GLY A 43 -3.53 16.16 -7.39
C GLY A 43 -3.37 16.40 -5.90
N ASP A 44 -4.37 16.06 -5.09
CA ASP A 44 -4.31 16.19 -3.64
C ASP A 44 -4.20 14.83 -2.96
N TRP A 45 -3.17 14.68 -2.13
CA TRP A 45 -3.09 13.61 -1.18
C TRP A 45 -3.85 13.98 0.10
N LYS A 46 -4.66 13.05 0.62
CA LYS A 46 -5.45 13.24 1.84
C LYS A 46 -5.43 12.02 2.73
N ILE A 47 -5.25 12.21 4.05
CA ILE A 47 -5.47 11.19 5.08
C ILE A 47 -6.75 11.58 5.82
N GLY A 48 -7.83 10.83 5.60
CA GLY A 48 -9.15 11.27 6.05
C GLY A 48 -9.54 12.60 5.40
N ALA A 49 -9.70 13.66 6.20
CA ALA A 49 -9.99 15.02 5.74
C ALA A 49 -8.75 15.90 5.58
N ASP A 50 -7.60 15.48 6.14
CA ASP A 50 -6.40 16.30 6.23
C ASP A 50 -5.54 16.20 4.97
N ALA A 51 -4.98 17.34 4.54
CA ALA A 51 -4.02 17.39 3.44
C ALA A 51 -2.73 16.65 3.81
N ALA A 52 -2.20 15.88 2.86
CA ALA A 52 -1.04 15.03 3.07
C ALA A 52 0.05 15.19 2.00
N ASN A 53 -0.05 16.18 1.12
CA ASN A 53 0.97 16.46 0.11
C ASN A 53 2.33 16.74 0.79
N GLY A 54 3.40 16.10 0.33
CA GLY A 54 4.73 16.21 0.91
C GLY A 54 4.94 15.47 2.21
N LYS A 55 3.91 14.81 2.79
CA LYS A 55 4.06 14.02 4.02
C LYS A 55 5.00 12.85 3.79
N VAL A 56 5.84 12.54 4.80
CA VAL A 56 6.76 11.41 4.76
C VAL A 56 6.19 10.27 5.57
N LEU A 57 6.14 9.08 4.96
CA LEU A 57 5.61 7.87 5.53
C LEU A 57 6.60 6.71 5.35
N LEU A 58 6.59 5.75 6.27
CA LEU A 58 7.28 4.47 6.10
C LEU A 58 6.38 3.53 5.28
N ALA A 59 6.87 3.00 4.17
CA ALA A 59 6.11 2.07 3.34
C ALA A 59 6.40 0.62 3.75
N LEU A 60 5.33 -0.12 4.07
CA LEU A 60 5.36 -1.54 4.42
C LEU A 60 5.13 -2.37 3.15
N VAL A 61 6.07 -2.27 2.19
CA VAL A 61 5.91 -2.89 0.87
C VAL A 61 5.86 -4.41 0.95
N ASP A 62 6.49 -5.02 1.94
CA ASP A 62 6.39 -6.44 2.27
C ASP A 62 4.99 -6.89 2.71
N GLN A 63 4.11 -5.94 3.07
CA GLN A 63 2.69 -6.17 3.37
C GLN A 63 1.76 -5.75 2.22
N LEU A 64 2.31 -5.39 1.05
CA LEU A 64 1.53 -4.99 -0.11
C LEU A 64 0.58 -6.12 -0.54
N ARG A 65 -0.70 -5.79 -0.65
CA ARG A 65 -1.75 -6.68 -1.17
C ARG A 65 -2.23 -6.18 -2.53
N HIS A 66 -2.64 -7.13 -3.37
CA HIS A 66 -3.31 -6.82 -4.63
C HIS A 66 -4.46 -7.80 -4.91
N GLY A 67 -5.29 -7.45 -5.84
CA GLY A 67 -6.40 -8.29 -6.27
C GLY A 67 -7.68 -7.50 -6.51
N TRP A 68 -8.80 -8.20 -6.43
CA TRP A 68 -10.10 -7.71 -6.82
C TRP A 68 -11.02 -7.49 -5.63
N ILE A 69 -11.79 -6.43 -5.70
CA ILE A 69 -12.89 -6.14 -4.79
C ILE A 69 -14.17 -5.88 -5.60
N MET A 70 -15.30 -6.31 -5.07
CA MET A 70 -16.59 -6.12 -5.70
C MET A 70 -17.48 -5.23 -4.83
N PHE A 71 -18.03 -4.20 -5.44
CA PHE A 71 -19.02 -3.34 -4.81
C PHE A 71 -20.39 -3.54 -5.44
N GLN A 72 -21.43 -3.56 -4.59
CA GLN A 72 -22.82 -3.57 -5.02
C GLN A 72 -23.64 -2.69 -4.06
N GLY A 73 -24.43 -1.78 -4.62
CA GLY A 73 -25.19 -0.81 -3.81
C GLY A 73 -24.31 0.05 -2.91
N GLY A 74 -23.08 0.34 -3.33
CA GLY A 74 -22.11 1.08 -2.54
C GLY A 74 -21.43 0.30 -1.41
N LYS A 75 -21.69 -1.00 -1.27
CA LYS A 75 -21.09 -1.85 -0.24
C LYS A 75 -20.16 -2.89 -0.84
N LEU A 76 -19.07 -3.21 -0.13
CA LEU A 76 -18.22 -4.32 -0.46
C LEU A 76 -19.00 -5.63 -0.25
N VAL A 77 -19.11 -6.43 -1.32
CA VAL A 77 -19.80 -7.73 -1.29
C VAL A 77 -18.87 -8.92 -1.50
N ALA A 78 -17.71 -8.71 -2.11
CA ALA A 78 -16.70 -9.74 -2.28
C ALA A 78 -15.29 -9.15 -2.32
N GLU A 79 -14.32 -9.94 -1.87
CA GLU A 79 -12.89 -9.62 -1.90
C GLU A 79 -12.10 -10.86 -2.33
N ARG A 80 -11.17 -10.66 -3.26
CA ARG A 80 -10.20 -11.64 -3.76
C ARG A 80 -8.82 -10.99 -3.75
N MET A 81 -8.25 -10.81 -2.57
CA MET A 81 -6.98 -10.10 -2.37
C MET A 81 -6.02 -10.91 -1.52
N GLY A 82 -4.74 -10.85 -1.87
CA GLY A 82 -3.68 -11.48 -1.09
C GLY A 82 -2.39 -10.69 -1.10
N LYS A 83 -1.42 -11.11 -0.28
CA LYS A 83 -0.12 -10.47 -0.19
C LYS A 83 0.79 -10.96 -1.32
N ILE A 84 1.41 -10.02 -2.01
CA ILE A 84 2.38 -10.32 -3.08
C ILE A 84 3.60 -11.07 -2.52
N ALA A 85 4.07 -10.68 -1.35
CA ALA A 85 5.21 -11.33 -0.70
C ALA A 85 4.96 -12.79 -0.29
N GLU A 86 3.70 -13.22 -0.18
CA GLU A 86 3.30 -14.60 0.09
C GLU A 86 3.05 -15.41 -1.19
N GLY A 87 3.35 -14.83 -2.36
CA GLY A 87 3.16 -15.49 -3.66
C GLY A 87 1.72 -15.50 -4.14
N TYR A 88 0.85 -14.62 -3.60
CA TYR A 88 -0.52 -14.54 -4.09
C TYR A 88 -0.54 -13.95 -5.51
N GLU A 89 -1.21 -14.67 -6.40
CA GLU A 89 -1.52 -14.24 -7.76
C GLU A 89 -3.01 -13.91 -7.86
N ALA A 90 -3.32 -12.73 -8.39
CA ALA A 90 -4.70 -12.33 -8.59
C ALA A 90 -5.32 -13.11 -9.76
N ASN A 91 -6.57 -13.50 -9.61
CA ASN A 91 -7.33 -14.12 -10.69
C ASN A 91 -7.42 -13.18 -11.91
N GLU A 92 -7.60 -13.75 -13.09
CA GLU A 92 -8.03 -12.97 -14.24
C GLU A 92 -9.47 -12.47 -14.03
N ARG A 93 -9.85 -11.35 -14.72
CA ARG A 93 -11.20 -10.76 -14.55
C ARG A 93 -12.31 -11.75 -14.89
N GLU A 94 -12.09 -12.55 -15.92
CA GLU A 94 -13.02 -13.53 -16.46
C GLU A 94 -13.34 -14.66 -15.46
N ASP A 95 -12.42 -14.98 -14.55
CA ASP A 95 -12.58 -16.03 -13.54
C ASP A 95 -13.43 -15.58 -12.34
N LEU A 96 -13.78 -14.30 -12.26
CA LEU A 96 -14.50 -13.74 -11.12
C LEU A 96 -16.02 -13.85 -11.26
N GLY A 97 -16.51 -14.10 -12.46
CA GLY A 97 -17.94 -14.09 -12.78
C GLY A 97 -18.52 -12.66 -12.88
N ASP A 98 -19.84 -12.58 -12.92
CA ASP A 98 -20.58 -11.33 -13.13
C ASP A 98 -20.28 -10.62 -14.47
N ASP A 99 -20.18 -11.41 -15.56
CA ASP A 99 -19.82 -10.93 -16.90
C ASP A 99 -21.01 -10.37 -17.68
N ASP A 100 -22.23 -10.45 -17.13
CA ASP A 100 -23.43 -9.91 -17.78
C ASP A 100 -23.58 -8.41 -17.52
N GLU A 101 -23.03 -7.59 -18.42
CA GLU A 101 -23.09 -6.12 -18.35
C GLU A 101 -24.50 -5.55 -18.18
N LYS A 102 -25.55 -6.29 -18.60
CA LYS A 102 -26.94 -5.86 -18.41
C LYS A 102 -27.38 -5.87 -16.94
N ARG A 103 -26.65 -6.57 -16.11
CA ARG A 103 -26.88 -6.66 -14.66
C ARG A 103 -26.02 -5.69 -13.86
N TRP A 104 -25.08 -5.02 -14.52
CA TRP A 104 -24.19 -4.08 -13.86
C TRP A 104 -24.93 -2.78 -13.51
N GLU A 105 -24.47 -2.15 -12.44
CA GLU A 105 -24.96 -0.83 -12.06
C GLU A 105 -24.57 0.18 -13.14
N ILE A 106 -25.50 1.07 -13.46
CA ILE A 106 -25.23 2.16 -14.40
C ILE A 106 -24.58 3.31 -13.64
N ASP A 107 -23.44 3.77 -14.14
CA ASP A 107 -22.73 4.92 -13.61
C ASP A 107 -23.43 6.25 -13.93
N GLN A 108 -22.87 7.37 -13.45
CA GLN A 108 -23.43 8.71 -13.68
C GLN A 108 -23.37 9.16 -15.15
N SER A 109 -22.55 8.52 -15.98
CA SER A 109 -22.44 8.77 -17.42
C SER A 109 -23.41 7.92 -18.25
N GLY A 110 -24.18 7.03 -17.59
CA GLY A 110 -25.13 6.14 -18.24
C GLY A 110 -24.51 4.86 -18.80
N ARG A 111 -23.26 4.53 -18.39
CA ARG A 111 -22.57 3.31 -18.84
C ARG A 111 -22.64 2.21 -17.79
N PRO A 112 -22.71 0.93 -18.20
CA PRO A 112 -22.54 -0.19 -17.29
C PRO A 112 -21.18 -0.10 -16.61
N ARG A 113 -21.17 -0.28 -15.28
CA ARG A 113 -19.94 -0.27 -14.48
C ARG A 113 -19.65 -1.68 -14.00
N ASP A 114 -18.47 -2.19 -14.35
CA ASP A 114 -17.99 -3.45 -13.80
C ASP A 114 -18.02 -3.41 -12.27
N PRO A 115 -18.70 -4.35 -11.60
CA PRO A 115 -18.74 -4.40 -10.15
C PRO A 115 -17.37 -4.76 -9.53
N TRP A 116 -16.51 -5.45 -10.28
CA TRP A 116 -15.18 -5.80 -9.83
C TRP A 116 -14.18 -4.69 -10.14
N VAL A 117 -13.37 -4.34 -9.16
CA VAL A 117 -12.32 -3.33 -9.26
C VAL A 117 -10.99 -3.93 -8.81
N PHE A 118 -10.02 -3.93 -9.70
CA PHE A 118 -8.65 -4.30 -9.32
C PHE A 118 -8.00 -3.19 -8.52
N GLN A 119 -7.34 -3.54 -7.41
CA GLN A 119 -6.63 -2.56 -6.60
C GLN A 119 -5.36 -3.11 -5.95
N TYR A 120 -4.45 -2.19 -5.63
CA TYR A 120 -3.39 -2.41 -4.65
C TYR A 120 -3.77 -1.77 -3.32
N GLN A 121 -3.40 -2.42 -2.22
CA GLN A 121 -3.47 -1.89 -0.86
C GLN A 121 -2.06 -1.83 -0.31
N LEU A 122 -1.50 -0.62 -0.20
CA LEU A 122 -0.18 -0.37 0.36
C LEU A 122 -0.30 0.15 1.78
N PRO A 123 0.06 -0.65 2.80
CA PRO A 123 0.12 -0.18 4.18
C PRO A 123 1.31 0.76 4.39
N LEU A 124 1.09 1.81 5.18
CA LEU A 124 2.03 2.87 5.48
C LEU A 124 1.97 3.23 6.97
N LEU A 125 3.06 3.78 7.50
CA LEU A 125 3.09 4.36 8.84
C LEU A 125 3.57 5.81 8.80
N GLY A 126 2.92 6.67 9.57
CA GLY A 126 3.43 8.00 9.83
C GLY A 126 4.85 7.95 10.39
N LYS A 127 5.79 8.71 9.81
CA LYS A 127 7.20 8.68 10.23
C LYS A 127 7.36 9.13 11.68
N ASP A 128 6.62 10.15 12.10
CA ASP A 128 6.78 10.80 13.39
C ASP A 128 5.82 10.26 14.46
N ASP A 129 4.59 9.91 14.05
CA ASP A 129 3.49 9.53 14.94
C ASP A 129 3.16 8.03 14.93
N GLY A 130 3.70 7.28 13.95
CA GLY A 130 3.38 5.87 13.77
C GLY A 130 1.91 5.62 13.37
N ALA A 131 1.17 6.64 12.93
CA ALA A 131 -0.22 6.51 12.53
C ALA A 131 -0.35 5.54 11.35
N PRO A 132 -1.14 4.46 11.46
CA PRO A 132 -1.31 3.50 10.40
C PRO A 132 -2.24 4.06 9.31
N VAL A 133 -1.79 3.95 8.07
CA VAL A 133 -2.47 4.47 6.90
C VAL A 133 -2.46 3.41 5.80
N ILE A 134 -3.52 3.29 5.02
CA ILE A 134 -3.56 2.43 3.83
C ILE A 134 -3.83 3.28 2.59
N PHE A 135 -2.94 3.20 1.62
CA PHE A 135 -3.16 3.72 0.28
C PHE A 135 -3.84 2.66 -0.58
N THR A 136 -5.04 2.98 -1.10
CA THR A 136 -5.74 2.15 -2.07
C THR A 136 -5.53 2.72 -3.47
N ALA A 137 -4.85 1.97 -4.32
CA ALA A 137 -4.57 2.36 -5.69
C ALA A 137 -5.51 1.59 -6.63
N THR A 138 -6.36 2.32 -7.37
CA THR A 138 -7.36 1.75 -8.31
C THR A 138 -7.24 2.32 -9.72
N SER A 139 -6.54 3.45 -9.91
CA SER A 139 -6.31 4.04 -11.22
C SER A 139 -4.97 3.62 -11.81
N LYS A 140 -4.82 3.69 -13.13
CA LYS A 140 -3.57 3.36 -13.83
C LYS A 140 -2.37 4.10 -13.24
N GLY A 141 -2.45 5.41 -13.07
CA GLY A 141 -1.33 6.18 -12.52
C GLY A 141 -0.99 5.81 -11.07
N SER A 142 -2.00 5.42 -10.26
CA SER A 142 -1.75 4.93 -8.91
C SER A 142 -1.18 3.50 -8.89
N HIS A 143 -1.60 2.64 -9.83
CA HIS A 143 -0.99 1.32 -10.01
C HIS A 143 0.50 1.45 -10.37
N GLU A 144 0.83 2.27 -11.36
CA GLU A 144 2.22 2.51 -11.79
C GLU A 144 3.09 3.04 -10.64
N ALA A 145 2.55 3.95 -9.81
CA ALA A 145 3.26 4.46 -8.64
C ALA A 145 3.58 3.38 -7.60
N VAL A 146 2.61 2.48 -7.31
CA VAL A 146 2.80 1.38 -6.37
C VAL A 146 3.74 0.32 -6.95
N GLN A 147 3.60 -0.04 -8.22
CA GLN A 147 4.48 -1.00 -8.91
C GLN A 147 5.93 -0.51 -8.92
N GLY A 148 6.18 0.75 -9.31
CA GLY A 148 7.52 1.33 -9.28
C GLY A 148 8.16 1.34 -7.89
N LEU A 149 7.36 1.57 -6.84
CA LEU A 149 7.84 1.45 -5.46
C LEU A 149 8.15 -0.01 -5.09
N ALA A 150 7.32 -0.97 -5.50
CA ALA A 150 7.53 -2.40 -5.24
C ALA A 150 8.80 -2.91 -5.95
N ASP A 151 9.04 -2.52 -7.20
CA ASP A 151 10.26 -2.84 -7.95
C ASP A 151 11.51 -2.27 -7.25
N THR A 152 11.44 -1.02 -6.79
CA THR A 152 12.52 -0.38 -6.05
C THR A 152 12.79 -1.11 -4.73
N PHE A 153 11.74 -1.52 -4.02
CA PHE A 153 11.85 -2.29 -2.79
C PHE A 153 12.48 -3.66 -3.05
N ALA A 154 12.00 -4.41 -4.03
CA ALA A 154 12.51 -5.76 -4.36
C ALA A 154 14.03 -5.75 -4.65
N GLN A 155 14.54 -4.69 -5.29
CA GLN A 155 15.96 -4.55 -5.60
C GLN A 155 16.83 -4.19 -4.38
N ASN A 156 16.26 -3.67 -3.31
CA ASN A 156 17.02 -3.03 -2.23
C ASN A 156 16.70 -3.55 -0.82
N CYS A 157 15.58 -4.25 -0.60
CA CYS A 157 15.05 -4.55 0.74
C CYS A 157 15.99 -5.37 1.62
N GLU A 158 16.71 -6.33 1.06
CA GLU A 158 17.66 -7.16 1.82
C GLU A 158 18.77 -6.33 2.46
N ARG A 159 19.23 -5.30 1.75
CA ARG A 159 20.35 -4.45 2.17
C ARG A 159 19.89 -3.21 2.92
N LEU A 160 18.80 -2.59 2.50
CA LEU A 160 18.38 -1.27 2.95
C LEU A 160 17.11 -1.28 3.82
N GLY A 161 16.38 -2.39 3.88
CA GLY A 161 15.15 -2.49 4.66
C GLY A 161 13.93 -1.87 3.97
N ARG A 162 13.07 -1.20 4.74
CA ARG A 162 11.85 -0.56 4.22
C ARG A 162 12.09 0.90 3.85
N PRO A 163 11.46 1.40 2.75
CA PRO A 163 11.66 2.78 2.32
C PRO A 163 10.79 3.78 3.09
N TYR A 164 11.36 4.93 3.42
CA TYR A 164 10.62 6.14 3.72
C TYR A 164 10.29 6.84 2.40
N ILE A 165 9.01 7.11 2.19
CA ILE A 165 8.51 7.74 0.97
C ILE A 165 7.89 9.09 1.27
N ARG A 166 8.01 10.02 0.34
CA ARG A 166 7.28 11.28 0.33
C ARG A 166 6.14 11.22 -0.69
N LEU A 167 4.99 11.74 -0.29
CA LEU A 167 3.80 11.84 -1.12
C LEU A 167 3.91 13.05 -2.05
N ASP A 168 4.34 12.83 -3.27
CA ASP A 168 4.51 13.85 -4.29
C ASP A 168 3.43 13.77 -5.37
N VAL A 169 3.41 14.78 -6.23
CA VAL A 169 2.47 14.90 -7.34
C VAL A 169 3.25 15.08 -8.63
N GLY A 170 2.97 14.24 -9.60
CA GLY A 170 3.51 14.32 -10.95
C GLY A 170 2.45 14.73 -11.96
N SER A 171 2.88 14.94 -13.20
CA SER A 171 1.94 15.10 -14.30
C SER A 171 2.60 14.77 -15.63
N TYR A 172 1.81 14.31 -16.59
CA TYR A 172 2.22 14.14 -17.99
C TYR A 172 1.16 14.71 -18.92
N LYS A 173 1.54 14.90 -20.17
CA LYS A 173 0.62 15.39 -21.20
C LYS A 173 0.09 14.20 -22.01
N HIS A 174 -1.20 13.92 -21.88
CA HIS A 174 -1.89 12.95 -22.70
C HIS A 174 -2.38 13.61 -23.99
N LYS A 175 -2.37 12.88 -25.11
CA LYS A 175 -2.74 13.42 -26.42
C LYS A 175 -4.22 13.89 -26.48
N ASP A 176 -5.12 13.14 -25.82
CA ASP A 176 -6.56 13.38 -25.87
C ASP A 176 -7.10 14.11 -24.63
N PHE A 177 -6.50 13.86 -23.45
CA PHE A 177 -6.99 14.40 -22.16
C PHE A 177 -6.17 15.59 -21.65
N GLY A 178 -5.13 16.04 -22.37
CA GLY A 178 -4.32 17.16 -21.96
C GLY A 178 -3.38 16.83 -20.79
N LYS A 179 -3.38 17.68 -19.72
CA LYS A 179 -2.51 17.46 -18.56
C LYS A 179 -3.18 16.49 -17.60
N VAL A 180 -2.59 15.30 -17.44
CA VAL A 180 -2.99 14.28 -16.47
C VAL A 180 -2.11 14.40 -15.22
N ILE A 181 -2.73 14.43 -14.05
CA ILE A 181 -2.06 14.53 -12.75
C ILE A 181 -2.02 13.14 -12.13
N ILE A 182 -0.84 12.70 -11.68
CA ILE A 182 -0.61 11.37 -11.13
C ILE A 182 0.02 11.43 -9.74
N PRO A 183 -0.25 10.43 -8.87
CA PRO A 183 0.46 10.28 -7.62
C PRO A 183 1.91 9.85 -7.87
N VAL A 184 2.83 10.33 -7.03
CA VAL A 184 4.24 9.93 -7.05
C VAL A 184 4.67 9.59 -5.64
N LEU A 185 5.29 8.42 -5.48
CA LEU A 185 5.84 7.91 -4.23
C LEU A 185 7.36 8.00 -4.28
N THR A 186 7.91 9.13 -3.80
CA THR A 186 9.35 9.38 -3.88
C THR A 186 10.09 8.76 -2.71
N VAL A 187 10.96 7.78 -2.96
CA VAL A 187 11.83 7.20 -1.93
C VAL A 187 12.86 8.23 -1.48
N LEU A 188 12.93 8.50 -0.19
CA LEU A 188 13.86 9.45 0.42
C LEU A 188 14.99 8.77 1.19
N ASP A 189 14.67 7.71 1.93
CA ASP A 189 15.57 7.04 2.84
C ASP A 189 15.09 5.61 3.12
N TRP A 190 15.85 4.85 3.89
CA TRP A 190 15.56 3.45 4.23
C TRP A 190 15.79 3.19 5.72
N THR A 191 15.13 2.16 6.26
CA THR A 191 15.24 1.81 7.69
C THR A 191 16.55 1.11 8.07
N GLY A 192 17.37 0.68 7.11
CA GLY A 192 18.57 -0.12 7.33
C GLY A 192 18.31 -1.61 7.58
N SER A 193 17.09 -1.99 7.91
CA SER A 193 16.67 -3.38 8.10
C SER A 193 15.16 -3.53 7.99
N VAL A 194 14.67 -4.73 7.68
CA VAL A 194 13.25 -5.07 7.78
C VAL A 194 12.97 -5.49 9.23
N ALA A 195 12.54 -4.53 10.06
CA ALA A 195 12.10 -4.84 11.41
C ALA A 195 10.67 -5.36 11.42
N ASP A 196 10.33 -6.23 12.36
CA ASP A 196 8.95 -6.71 12.52
C ASP A 196 8.00 -5.55 12.85
N VAL A 197 7.05 -5.31 11.97
CA VAL A 197 5.95 -4.39 12.15
C VAL A 197 4.66 -5.18 12.05
N ALA A 198 3.73 -4.96 12.99
CA ALA A 198 2.44 -5.61 12.97
C ALA A 198 1.71 -5.38 11.63
N GLU A 199 0.98 -6.38 11.18
CA GLU A 199 0.19 -6.27 9.95
C GLU A 199 -0.88 -5.18 10.09
N ILE A 200 -0.99 -4.36 9.05
CA ILE A 200 -2.00 -3.31 8.95
C ILE A 200 -3.06 -3.77 7.95
N SER A 201 -4.28 -3.95 8.45
CA SER A 201 -5.43 -4.36 7.64
C SER A 201 -6.41 -3.22 7.42
N MET A 202 -7.17 -3.30 6.34
CA MET A 202 -8.24 -2.35 6.05
C MET A 202 -9.27 -2.31 7.18
N PRO A 203 -9.63 -1.12 7.70
CA PRO A 203 -10.72 -1.00 8.66
C PRO A 203 -12.06 -1.31 7.98
N ALA A 204 -12.98 -1.96 8.71
CA ALA A 204 -14.30 -2.32 8.19
C ALA A 204 -15.09 -1.11 7.64
N ALA A 205 -14.97 0.07 8.26
CA ALA A 205 -15.60 1.30 7.80
C ALA A 205 -15.03 1.85 6.48
N ALA A 206 -13.86 1.39 6.07
CA ALA A 206 -13.22 1.80 4.81
C ALA A 206 -13.63 0.94 3.62
N LEU A 207 -14.37 -0.13 3.88
CA LEU A 207 -14.91 -1.05 2.87
C LEU A 207 -16.25 -0.55 2.29
N GLU A 208 -16.60 0.72 2.51
CA GLU A 208 -17.67 1.36 1.77
C GLU A 208 -17.16 1.85 0.41
N ALA A 209 -18.01 1.71 -0.62
CA ALA A 209 -17.65 2.12 -1.98
C ALA A 209 -17.16 3.57 -1.98
N PRO A 210 -16.10 3.88 -2.72
CA PRO A 210 -15.71 5.26 -2.93
C PRO A 210 -16.92 6.03 -3.52
N PRO A 211 -17.14 7.29 -3.09
CA PRO A 211 -18.23 8.11 -3.62
C PRO A 211 -18.12 8.13 -5.16
N THR A 212 -19.24 7.97 -5.82
CA THR A 212 -19.43 7.75 -7.26
C THR A 212 -18.92 8.85 -8.20
N LYS A 213 -18.01 9.71 -7.76
CA LYS A 213 -17.32 10.68 -8.60
C LYS A 213 -15.97 10.13 -9.05
N ARG A 214 -15.97 9.16 -9.96
CA ARG A 214 -14.82 8.98 -10.84
C ARG A 214 -14.78 10.18 -11.78
N ASN A 215 -13.64 10.82 -11.89
CA ASN A 215 -13.37 11.62 -13.07
C ASN A 215 -13.32 10.63 -14.24
N ASP A 216 -14.17 10.85 -15.24
CA ASP A 216 -14.27 10.06 -16.49
C ASP A 216 -12.96 10.02 -17.32
N MET A 217 -11.83 10.39 -16.74
CA MET A 217 -10.53 10.45 -17.40
C MET A 217 -9.66 9.20 -17.22
N ASP A 218 -9.99 8.30 -16.29
CA ASP A 218 -9.10 7.18 -15.98
C ASP A 218 -9.52 5.83 -16.62
N ASP A 219 -10.74 5.73 -17.15
CA ASP A 219 -11.29 4.44 -17.63
C ASP A 219 -11.25 4.22 -19.15
N ASP A 220 -10.82 5.19 -19.97
CA ASP A 220 -10.77 5.08 -21.43
C ASP A 220 -9.35 4.97 -22.02
N ILE A 221 -8.47 4.21 -21.37
CA ILE A 221 -7.18 3.86 -21.98
C ILE A 221 -7.19 2.37 -22.30
N PRO A 222 -7.20 1.98 -23.61
CA PRO A 222 -7.06 0.61 -24.05
C PRO A 222 -5.71 0.00 -23.66
#